data_e6d7c89e138516792441cce6c3aec55d
#
_entry.id   e6d7c89e138516792441cce6c3aec55d
#
_cell.length_a   1.000
_cell.length_b   1.000
_cell.length_c   1.000
_cell.angle_alpha   90.00
_cell.angle_beta   90.00
_cell.angle_gamma   90.00
#
_symmetry.space_group_name_H-M   'P 1'
#
loop_
_entity.id
_entity.type
_entity.pdbx_description
1 polymer ?
#
loop_
_entity_poly.entity_id
_entity_poly.type
_entity_poly.pdbx_seq_one_letter_code
_entity_poly.pdbx_strand_id
1 'polypeptide(L)'
;MAKRPVPLYDFAAFEKAIKAARTARKESRKDVSDAMNISPRYLTNIENKGQQPSLQIFYELVTRYNISVDQFFFPNRDAEKSTQRRQLDTLLDSISDKGLRIVTATAKEVAEIENSDK
;
A
#
# COMPACT_ATOMS: atom_id res chain seq x y z
N MET A 1 5.58 -17.70 23.41
CA MET A 1 5.97 -16.35 22.98
C MET A 1 4.79 -15.39 23.16
N ALA A 2 5.01 -14.27 23.80
CA ALA A 2 3.94 -13.29 24.01
C ALA A 2 3.52 -12.64 22.69
N LYS A 3 2.23 -12.47 22.49
CA LYS A 3 1.72 -11.78 21.30
C LYS A 3 1.96 -10.29 21.44
N ARG A 4 2.29 -9.65 20.35
CA ARG A 4 2.41 -8.20 20.34
C ARG A 4 1.04 -7.57 20.58
N PRO A 5 0.96 -6.47 21.34
CA PRO A 5 -0.33 -5.83 21.61
C PRO A 5 -0.88 -4.99 20.46
N VAL A 6 -0.41 -5.21 19.25
CA VAL A 6 -0.82 -4.47 18.06
C VAL A 6 -1.78 -5.33 17.23
N PRO A 7 -2.94 -4.79 16.81
CA PRO A 7 -3.84 -5.55 15.94
C PRO A 7 -3.16 -5.96 14.65
N LEU A 8 -3.46 -7.15 14.17
CA LEU A 8 -2.96 -7.61 12.88
C LEU A 8 -3.74 -6.93 11.76
N TYR A 9 -3.03 -6.54 10.70
CA TYR A 9 -3.67 -5.98 9.53
C TYR A 9 -4.46 -7.07 8.79
N ASP A 10 -5.64 -6.74 8.31
CA ASP A 10 -6.48 -7.64 7.53
C ASP A 10 -6.12 -7.52 6.05
N PHE A 11 -5.54 -8.56 5.48
CA PHE A 11 -5.08 -8.59 4.09
C PHE A 11 -6.18 -9.00 3.11
N ALA A 12 -7.45 -9.04 3.52
CA ALA A 12 -8.54 -9.49 2.65
C ALA A 12 -8.63 -8.71 1.32
N ALA A 13 -8.44 -7.40 1.37
CA ALA A 13 -8.46 -6.57 0.16
C ALA A 13 -7.31 -6.92 -0.78
N PHE A 14 -6.12 -7.19 -0.24
CA PHE A 14 -4.96 -7.61 -1.01
C PHE A 14 -5.21 -8.97 -1.67
N GLU A 15 -5.74 -9.93 -0.92
CA GLU A 15 -6.07 -11.26 -1.46
C GLU A 15 -6.99 -11.16 -2.67
N LYS A 16 -8.06 -10.37 -2.53
CA LYS A 16 -9.03 -10.17 -3.61
C LYS A 16 -8.40 -9.49 -4.82
N ALA A 17 -7.54 -8.52 -4.59
CA ALA A 17 -6.88 -7.81 -5.67
C ALA A 17 -5.97 -8.74 -6.48
N ILE A 18 -5.21 -9.62 -5.82
CA ILE A 18 -4.33 -10.57 -6.49
C ILE A 18 -5.16 -11.57 -7.30
N LYS A 19 -6.20 -12.12 -6.70
CA LYS A 19 -7.07 -13.07 -7.38
C LYS A 19 -7.75 -12.44 -8.59
N ALA A 20 -8.27 -11.22 -8.45
CA ALA A 20 -8.93 -10.50 -9.53
C ALA A 20 -7.96 -10.20 -10.67
N ALA A 21 -6.74 -9.75 -10.36
CA ALA A 21 -5.74 -9.42 -11.37
C ALA A 21 -5.30 -10.68 -12.14
N ARG A 22 -5.10 -11.78 -11.43
CA ARG A 22 -4.73 -13.05 -12.07
C ARG A 22 -5.86 -13.53 -12.99
N THR A 23 -7.09 -13.49 -12.50
CA THR A 23 -8.26 -13.93 -13.27
C THR A 23 -8.48 -13.05 -14.51
N ALA A 24 -8.28 -11.73 -14.37
CA ALA A 24 -8.42 -10.80 -15.49
C ALA A 24 -7.41 -11.08 -16.61
N ARG A 25 -6.24 -11.57 -16.26
CA ARG A 25 -5.22 -11.98 -17.25
C ARG A 25 -5.42 -13.41 -17.75
N LYS A 26 -6.44 -14.10 -17.26
CA LYS A 26 -6.73 -15.49 -17.61
C LYS A 26 -5.57 -16.42 -17.29
N GLU A 27 -4.84 -16.13 -16.24
CA GLU A 27 -3.74 -16.97 -15.76
C GLU A 27 -4.27 -17.96 -14.73
N SER A 28 -3.85 -19.22 -14.85
CA SER A 28 -4.17 -20.21 -13.81
C SER A 28 -3.21 -20.04 -12.63
N ARG A 29 -3.57 -20.59 -11.46
CA ARG A 29 -2.66 -20.62 -10.32
C ARG A 29 -1.39 -21.39 -10.65
N LYS A 30 -1.52 -22.45 -11.45
CA LYS A 30 -0.37 -23.22 -11.91
C LYS A 30 0.58 -22.35 -12.73
N ASP A 31 0.03 -21.58 -13.68
CA ASP A 31 0.85 -20.71 -14.54
C ASP A 31 1.65 -19.70 -13.72
N VAL A 32 0.99 -19.03 -12.78
CA VAL A 32 1.62 -18.01 -11.94
C VAL A 32 2.64 -18.65 -10.99
N SER A 33 2.26 -19.77 -10.37
CA SER A 33 3.16 -20.49 -9.45
C SER A 33 4.41 -20.94 -10.15
N ASP A 34 4.29 -21.47 -11.37
CA ASP A 34 5.44 -21.92 -12.16
C ASP A 34 6.33 -20.70 -12.51
N ALA A 35 5.71 -19.60 -12.92
CA ALA A 35 6.46 -18.38 -13.30
C ALA A 35 7.20 -17.77 -12.11
N MET A 36 6.64 -17.85 -10.92
CA MET A 36 7.22 -17.29 -9.71
C MET A 36 8.03 -18.28 -8.90
N ASN A 37 8.06 -19.54 -9.33
CA ASN A 37 8.76 -20.62 -8.62
C ASN A 37 8.28 -20.77 -7.17
N ILE A 38 6.96 -20.77 -7.00
CA ILE A 38 6.30 -21.03 -5.72
C ILE A 38 5.30 -22.17 -5.94
N SER A 39 4.83 -22.77 -4.85
CA SER A 39 3.84 -23.85 -4.98
C SER A 39 2.45 -23.28 -5.28
N PRO A 40 1.61 -23.99 -6.05
CA PRO A 40 0.22 -23.59 -6.25
C PRO A 40 -0.55 -23.47 -4.94
N ARG A 41 -0.22 -24.33 -3.96
CA ARG A 41 -0.84 -24.30 -2.64
C ARG A 41 -0.54 -22.99 -1.91
N TYR A 42 0.70 -22.51 -2.00
CA TYR A 42 1.09 -21.24 -1.38
C TYR A 42 0.25 -20.10 -1.96
N LEU A 43 0.15 -20.04 -3.29
CA LEU A 43 -0.66 -19.01 -3.96
C LEU A 43 -2.13 -19.11 -3.57
N THR A 44 -2.68 -20.33 -3.52
CA THR A 44 -4.05 -20.55 -3.07
C THR A 44 -4.29 -20.03 -1.65
N ASN A 45 -3.33 -20.27 -0.76
CA ASN A 45 -3.44 -19.80 0.62
C ASN A 45 -3.39 -18.26 0.71
N ILE A 46 -2.56 -17.63 -0.12
CA ILE A 46 -2.51 -16.17 -0.21
C ILE A 46 -3.84 -15.61 -0.71
N GLU A 47 -4.43 -16.22 -1.74
CA GLU A 47 -5.66 -15.71 -2.36
C GLU A 47 -6.92 -15.99 -1.56
N ASN A 48 -6.96 -17.08 -0.80
CA ASN A 48 -8.22 -17.55 -0.21
C ASN A 48 -8.19 -17.76 1.30
N LYS A 49 -7.01 -17.92 1.91
CA LYS A 49 -6.91 -18.34 3.32
C LYS A 49 -6.20 -17.33 4.22
N GLY A 50 -5.95 -16.13 3.73
CA GLY A 50 -5.34 -15.09 4.54
C GLY A 50 -3.88 -15.30 4.87
N GLN A 51 -3.19 -16.22 4.19
CA GLN A 51 -1.78 -16.41 4.43
C GLN A 51 -1.01 -15.19 3.94
N GLN A 52 -0.20 -14.61 4.81
CA GLN A 52 0.63 -13.47 4.44
C GLN A 52 1.82 -13.96 3.62
N PRO A 53 2.05 -13.37 2.44
CA PRO A 53 3.25 -13.72 1.68
C PRO A 53 4.51 -13.19 2.37
N SER A 54 5.65 -13.78 2.06
CA SER A 54 6.91 -13.18 2.44
C SER A 54 7.04 -11.81 1.76
N LEU A 55 7.89 -10.94 2.29
CA LEU A 55 8.08 -9.62 1.71
C LEU A 55 8.53 -9.69 0.25
N GLN A 56 9.39 -10.66 -0.09
CA GLN A 56 9.84 -10.85 -1.46
C GLN A 56 8.68 -11.24 -2.38
N ILE A 57 7.85 -12.20 -1.95
CA ILE A 57 6.71 -12.64 -2.77
C ILE A 57 5.67 -11.54 -2.87
N PHE A 58 5.46 -10.77 -1.81
CA PHE A 58 4.60 -9.60 -1.83
C PHE A 58 5.06 -8.60 -2.91
N TYR A 59 6.35 -8.28 -2.91
CA TYR A 59 6.94 -7.39 -3.91
C TYR A 59 6.71 -7.92 -5.33
N GLU A 60 6.96 -9.21 -5.55
CA GLU A 60 6.81 -9.80 -6.88
C GLU A 60 5.36 -9.79 -7.34
N LEU A 61 4.41 -10.06 -6.45
CA LEU A 61 2.98 -10.04 -6.81
C LEU A 61 2.51 -8.63 -7.17
N VAL A 62 2.85 -7.63 -6.38
CA VAL A 62 2.38 -6.27 -6.67
C VAL A 62 3.02 -5.69 -7.91
N THR A 63 4.28 -6.02 -8.19
CA THR A 63 4.94 -5.54 -9.42
C THR A 63 4.46 -6.30 -10.65
N ARG A 64 4.20 -7.60 -10.51
CA ARG A 64 3.67 -8.42 -11.61
C ARG A 64 2.34 -7.86 -12.12
N TYR A 65 1.47 -7.46 -11.20
CA TYR A 65 0.13 -6.99 -11.55
C TYR A 65 -0.01 -5.47 -11.52
N ASN A 66 1.10 -4.76 -11.28
CA ASN A 66 1.11 -3.29 -11.22
C ASN A 66 0.08 -2.75 -10.24
N ILE A 67 0.07 -3.32 -9.03
CA ILE A 67 -0.87 -2.95 -7.98
C ILE A 67 -0.22 -1.93 -7.05
N SER A 68 -0.92 -0.82 -6.79
CA SER A 68 -0.45 0.18 -5.83
C SER A 68 -0.78 -0.30 -4.42
N VAL A 69 0.25 -0.43 -3.57
CA VAL A 69 0.04 -0.89 -2.19
C VAL A 69 -0.60 0.18 -1.32
N ASP A 70 -0.49 1.44 -1.71
CA ASP A 70 -1.11 2.54 -0.95
C ASP A 70 -2.61 2.35 -0.78
N GLN A 71 -3.27 1.77 -1.76
CA GLN A 71 -4.72 1.55 -1.70
C GLN A 71 -5.13 0.63 -0.54
N PHE A 72 -4.22 -0.23 -0.08
CA PHE A 72 -4.52 -1.16 1.01
C PHE A 72 -4.22 -0.55 2.38
N PHE A 73 -3.15 0.22 2.49
CA PHE A 73 -2.68 0.74 3.77
C PHE A 73 -3.20 2.15 4.04
N PHE A 74 -3.54 2.89 3.00
CA PHE A 74 -4.01 4.27 3.10
C PHE A 74 -5.25 4.48 2.23
N PRO A 75 -6.33 3.72 2.46
CA PRO A 75 -7.49 3.72 1.55
C PRO A 75 -8.20 5.07 1.44
N ASN A 76 -8.07 5.92 2.44
CA ASN A 76 -8.74 7.21 2.45
C ASN A 76 -7.81 8.38 2.12
N ARG A 77 -6.58 8.08 1.73
CA ARG A 77 -5.57 9.13 1.56
C ARG A 77 -5.95 10.19 0.52
N ASP A 78 -6.54 9.77 -0.59
CA ASP A 78 -6.85 10.67 -1.69
C ASP A 78 -8.33 11.05 -1.78
N ALA A 79 -9.21 10.32 -1.10
CA ALA A 79 -10.65 10.48 -1.26
C ALA A 79 -11.18 11.79 -0.67
N GLU A 80 -10.49 12.35 0.31
CA GLU A 80 -10.97 13.50 1.08
C GLU A 80 -10.11 14.76 0.91
N LYS A 81 -9.21 14.76 -0.07
CA LYS A 81 -8.36 15.93 -0.27
C LYS A 81 -9.18 17.12 -0.83
N SER A 82 -9.12 18.22 -0.14
CA SER A 82 -9.74 19.46 -0.62
C SER A 82 -9.01 19.99 -1.86
N THR A 83 -9.63 20.93 -2.56
CA THR A 83 -9.00 21.62 -3.69
C THR A 83 -7.70 22.27 -3.28
N GLN A 84 -7.69 22.92 -2.12
CA GLN A 84 -6.51 23.58 -1.59
C GLN A 84 -5.38 22.58 -1.35
N ARG A 85 -5.69 21.41 -0.79
CA ARG A 85 -4.70 20.37 -0.54
C ARG A 85 -4.11 19.84 -1.85
N ARG A 86 -4.93 19.64 -2.86
CA ARG A 86 -4.46 19.16 -4.17
C ARG A 86 -3.56 20.17 -4.85
N GLN A 87 -3.90 21.46 -4.72
CA GLN A 87 -3.08 22.53 -5.26
C GLN A 87 -1.72 22.61 -4.55
N LEU A 88 -1.72 22.41 -3.24
CA LEU A 88 -0.47 22.35 -2.46
C LEU A 88 0.39 21.17 -2.92
N ASP A 89 -0.20 19.99 -3.11
CA ASP A 89 0.53 18.82 -3.58
C ASP A 89 1.22 19.12 -4.93
N THR A 90 0.54 19.80 -5.83
CA THR A 90 1.11 20.19 -7.13
C THR A 90 2.30 21.12 -6.97
N LEU A 91 2.19 22.10 -6.06
CA LEU A 91 3.30 23.01 -5.77
C LEU A 91 4.49 22.26 -5.19
N LEU A 92 4.24 21.31 -4.29
CA LEU A 92 5.31 20.51 -3.68
C LEU A 92 6.09 19.73 -4.72
N ASP A 93 5.42 19.23 -5.77
CA ASP A 93 6.08 18.50 -6.85
C ASP A 93 7.04 19.37 -7.66
N SER A 94 6.86 20.69 -7.64
CA SER A 94 7.66 21.62 -8.44
C SER A 94 8.86 22.22 -7.71
N ILE A 95 9.01 21.96 -6.40
CA ILE A 95 10.10 22.57 -5.63
C ILE A 95 11.23 21.59 -5.38
N SER A 96 12.43 22.12 -5.15
CA SER A 96 13.62 21.32 -4.89
C SER A 96 13.63 20.76 -3.46
N ASP A 97 14.59 19.88 -3.17
CA ASP A 97 14.77 19.34 -1.83
C ASP A 97 15.03 20.43 -0.79
N LYS A 98 15.74 21.50 -1.19
CA LYS A 98 15.97 22.64 -0.30
C LYS A 98 14.63 23.32 0.05
N GLY A 99 13.78 23.51 -0.94
CA GLY A 99 12.45 24.08 -0.73
C GLY A 99 11.58 23.17 0.13
N LEU A 100 11.65 21.86 -0.10
CA LEU A 100 10.90 20.91 0.70
C LEU A 100 11.28 20.96 2.18
N ARG A 101 12.57 21.16 2.49
CA ARG A 101 13.01 21.28 3.88
C ARG A 101 12.38 22.49 4.56
N ILE A 102 12.30 23.62 3.86
CA ILE A 102 11.68 24.83 4.39
C ILE A 102 10.20 24.59 4.64
N VAL A 103 9.48 24.03 3.67
CA VAL A 103 8.05 23.75 3.80
C VAL A 103 7.78 22.75 4.92
N THR A 104 8.61 21.71 5.01
CA THR A 104 8.48 20.69 6.06
C THR A 104 8.62 21.32 7.45
N ALA A 105 9.60 22.21 7.64
CA ALA A 105 9.79 22.87 8.92
C ALA A 105 8.57 23.73 9.29
N THR A 106 8.04 24.46 8.33
CA THR A 106 6.84 25.27 8.52
C THR A 106 5.64 24.41 8.88
N ALA A 107 5.45 23.30 8.15
CA ALA A 107 4.33 22.39 8.39
C ALA A 107 4.39 21.76 9.78
N LYS A 108 5.60 21.38 10.25
CA LYS A 108 5.77 20.85 11.59
C LYS A 108 5.38 21.86 12.65
N GLU A 109 5.78 23.11 12.47
CA GLU A 109 5.44 24.16 13.43
C GLU A 109 3.94 24.42 13.48
N VAL A 110 3.29 24.45 12.31
CA VAL A 110 1.83 24.59 12.24
C VAL A 110 1.13 23.45 12.99
N ALA A 111 1.60 22.23 12.79
CA ALA A 111 1.02 21.05 13.46
C ALA A 111 1.17 21.15 14.99
N GLU A 112 2.34 21.61 15.46
CA GLU A 112 2.56 21.78 16.89
C GLU A 112 1.65 22.85 17.49
N ILE A 113 1.47 23.97 16.80
CA ILE A 113 0.61 25.06 17.25
C ILE A 113 -0.84 24.57 17.31
N GLU A 114 -1.31 23.87 16.28
CA GLU A 114 -2.68 23.36 16.26
C GLU A 114 -2.92 22.33 17.35
N ASN A 115 -1.94 21.48 17.63
CA ASN A 115 -2.06 20.46 18.67
C ASN A 115 -2.08 21.10 20.08
N SER A 116 -1.37 22.20 20.29
CA SER A 116 -1.32 22.85 21.58
C SER A 116 -2.59 23.63 21.89
N ASP A 117 -3.40 23.96 20.88
CA ASP A 117 -4.67 24.66 21.04
C ASP A 117 -5.84 23.76 21.41
N LYS A 118 -5.61 22.45 21.48
CA LYS A 118 -6.66 21.47 21.81
C LYS A 118 -6.79 21.22 23.30
#